data_cd50bdf149b3294b0a82a35d56274b4a
#
_entry.id   cd50bdf149b3294b0a82a35d56274b4a
#
_cell.length_a   1.000
_cell.length_b   1.000
_cell.length_c   1.000
_cell.angle_alpha   90.00
_cell.angle_beta   90.00
_cell.angle_gamma   90.00
#
_symmetry.space_group_name_H-M   'P 1'
#
loop_
_entity.id
_entity.type
_entity.pdbx_description
1 polymer ?
#
loop_
_entity_poly.entity_id
_entity_poly.type
_entity_poly.pdbx_seq_one_letter_code
_entity_poly.pdbx_strand_id
1 'polypeptide(L)' 'MLTMADLKNRTDATITPAEAAAVLGMAPHWLRLMAREHPEKLGFPVIVYGNRCRIPRIPFLQYLEGGINYD' A
#
# COMPACT_ATOMS: atom_id res chain seq x y z
N MET A 1 -4.73 -13.24 -9.93
CA MET A 1 -4.34 -11.84 -9.77
C MET A 1 -4.85 -11.29 -8.45
N LEU A 2 -4.03 -10.56 -7.75
CA LEU A 2 -4.41 -10.00 -6.47
C LEU A 2 -5.29 -8.77 -6.68
N THR A 3 -6.42 -8.72 -6.00
CA THR A 3 -7.36 -7.61 -6.14
C THR A 3 -7.66 -7.00 -4.78
N MET A 4 -8.38 -5.88 -4.80
CA MET A 4 -8.80 -5.23 -3.56
C MET A 4 -9.67 -6.17 -2.72
N ALA A 5 -10.51 -6.97 -3.38
CA ALA A 5 -11.36 -7.91 -2.66
C ALA A 5 -10.52 -8.96 -1.94
N ASP A 6 -9.43 -9.39 -2.55
CA ASP A 6 -8.54 -10.36 -1.92
C ASP A 6 -7.95 -9.76 -0.64
N LEU A 7 -7.58 -8.50 -0.67
CA LEU A 7 -7.01 -7.84 0.49
C LEU A 7 -8.08 -7.65 1.58
N LYS A 8 -9.31 -7.38 1.20
CA LYS A 8 -10.36 -7.20 2.17
C LYS A 8 -10.63 -8.47 2.96
N ASN A 9 -10.41 -9.60 2.34
CA ASN A 9 -10.64 -10.87 3.00
C ASN A 9 -9.48 -11.34 3.87
N ARG A 10 -8.39 -10.58 3.89
CA ARG A 10 -7.26 -10.95 4.71
C ARG A 10 -7.41 -10.38 6.11
N THR A 11 -6.72 -10.97 7.04
CA THR A 11 -6.74 -10.49 8.41
C THR A 11 -5.41 -9.90 8.82
N ASP A 12 -4.43 -9.87 7.90
CA ASP A 12 -3.12 -9.34 8.19
C ASP A 12 -3.20 -7.85 8.49
N ALA A 13 -2.44 -7.39 9.41
CA ALA A 13 -2.39 -5.97 9.73
C ALA A 13 -1.71 -5.17 8.62
N THR A 14 -0.73 -5.78 7.95
CA THR A 14 0.02 -5.09 6.89
C THR A 14 0.15 -6.00 5.68
N ILE A 15 0.47 -5.39 4.55
CA ILE A 15 0.73 -6.11 3.32
C ILE A 15 2.10 -5.71 2.80
N THR A 16 2.62 -6.46 1.85
CA THR A 16 3.93 -6.18 1.28
C THR A 16 3.81 -5.17 0.15
N PRO A 17 4.91 -4.49 -0.20
CA PRO A 17 4.89 -3.61 -1.36
C PRO A 17 4.51 -4.33 -2.64
N ALA A 18 4.92 -5.60 -2.77
CA ALA A 18 4.57 -6.36 -3.96
C ALA A 18 3.08 -6.56 -4.08
N GLU A 19 2.42 -6.82 -2.95
CA GLU A 19 0.97 -7.01 -2.94
C GLU A 19 0.24 -5.70 -3.26
N ALA A 20 0.70 -4.61 -2.67
CA ALA A 20 0.10 -3.31 -2.94
C ALA A 20 0.29 -2.92 -4.39
N ALA A 21 1.49 -3.15 -4.93
CA ALA A 21 1.79 -2.80 -6.31
C ALA A 21 0.94 -3.61 -7.27
N ALA A 22 0.70 -4.88 -6.95
CA ALA A 22 -0.12 -5.73 -7.81
C ALA A 22 -1.55 -5.18 -7.91
N VAL A 23 -2.08 -4.70 -6.81
CA VAL A 23 -3.43 -4.15 -6.81
C VAL A 23 -3.45 -2.80 -7.54
N LEU A 24 -2.41 -2.00 -7.38
CA LEU A 24 -2.34 -0.70 -8.03
C LEU A 24 -1.95 -0.79 -9.50
N GLY A 25 -1.44 -1.92 -9.93
CA GLY A 25 -1.01 -2.08 -11.31
C GLY A 25 0.32 -1.43 -11.61
N MET A 26 1.21 -1.38 -10.64
CA MET A 26 2.52 -0.76 -10.83
C MET A 26 3.63 -1.71 -10.43
N ALA A 27 4.85 -1.38 -10.77
CA ALA A 27 5.99 -2.23 -10.45
C ALA A 27 6.31 -2.16 -8.96
N PRO A 28 6.55 -3.31 -8.30
CA PRO A 28 6.89 -3.30 -6.88
C PRO A 28 8.13 -2.48 -6.57
N HIS A 29 9.11 -2.50 -7.47
CA HIS A 29 10.33 -1.72 -7.28
C HIS A 29 10.03 -0.24 -7.18
N TRP A 30 9.14 0.25 -8.01
CA TRP A 30 8.77 1.66 -8.01
C TRP A 30 8.08 2.04 -6.71
N LEU A 31 7.19 1.17 -6.24
CA LEU A 31 6.49 1.42 -5.00
C LEU A 31 7.46 1.47 -3.81
N ARG A 32 8.43 0.54 -3.78
CA ARG A 32 9.43 0.54 -2.72
C ARG A 32 10.26 1.80 -2.74
N LEU A 33 10.63 2.25 -3.93
CA LEU A 33 11.41 3.45 -4.08
C LEU A 33 10.63 4.66 -3.57
N MET A 34 9.37 4.77 -3.94
CA MET A 34 8.54 5.87 -3.49
C MET A 34 8.35 5.84 -1.98
N ALA A 35 8.17 4.65 -1.40
CA ALA A 35 7.99 4.52 0.04
C ALA A 35 9.20 5.01 0.81
N ARG A 36 10.38 4.82 0.21
CA ARG A 36 11.58 5.25 0.89
C ARG A 36 11.91 6.69 0.66
N GLU A 37 11.80 7.13 -0.57
CA GLU A 37 12.24 8.47 -0.95
C GLU A 37 11.17 9.54 -0.78
N HIS A 38 9.95 9.21 -1.10
CA HIS A 38 8.86 10.20 -1.08
C HIS A 38 7.56 9.59 -0.58
N PRO A 39 7.52 9.11 0.65
CA PRO A 39 6.30 8.46 1.15
C PRO A 39 5.10 9.41 1.16
N GLU A 40 5.35 10.69 1.27
CA GLU A 40 4.26 11.67 1.30
C GLU A 40 3.51 11.73 -0.03
N LYS A 41 4.09 11.18 -1.10
CA LYS A 41 3.43 11.21 -2.40
C LYS A 41 2.56 10.00 -2.66
N LEU A 42 2.51 9.04 -1.75
CA LEU A 42 1.76 7.83 -1.98
C LEU A 42 0.33 8.00 -1.53
N GLY A 43 -0.26 8.68 -0.99
CA GLY A 43 -1.66 8.79 -0.64
C GLY A 43 -2.11 7.83 0.44
N PHE A 44 -1.25 6.97 0.93
CA PHE A 44 -1.55 6.06 2.02
C PHE A 44 -0.29 5.90 2.87
N PRO A 45 -0.44 5.57 4.15
CA PRO A 45 0.74 5.46 5.01
C PRO A 45 1.57 4.23 4.69
N VAL A 46 2.87 4.33 4.93
CA VAL A 46 3.78 3.21 4.77
C VAL A 46 4.67 3.15 6.00
N ILE A 47 5.15 1.97 6.31
CA ILE A 47 6.04 1.76 7.44
C ILE A 47 7.37 1.26 6.87
N VAL A 48 8.42 2.03 7.08
CA VAL A 48 9.75 1.66 6.59
C VAL A 48 10.68 1.52 7.78
N TYR A 49 11.33 0.37 7.88
CA TYR A 49 12.31 0.16 8.92
C TYR A 49 13.38 -0.79 8.39
N GLY A 50 14.62 -0.35 8.49
CA GLY A 50 15.74 -1.10 7.95
C GLY A 50 15.54 -1.31 6.45
N ASN A 51 15.62 -2.56 6.00
CA ASN A 51 15.41 -2.86 4.61
C ASN A 51 13.98 -3.27 4.32
N ARG A 52 13.10 -3.12 5.29
CA ARG A 52 11.74 -3.59 5.14
C ARG A 52 10.76 -2.47 4.93
N CYS A 53 9.74 -2.74 4.15
CA CYS A 53 8.68 -1.79 3.91
C CYS A 53 7.37 -2.55 4.03
N ARG A 54 6.45 -2.04 4.83
CA ARG A 54 5.14 -2.66 5.01
C ARG A 54 4.09 -1.58 4.85
N ILE A 55 2.93 -1.98 4.38
CA ILE A 55 1.85 -1.05 4.13
C ILE A 55 0.66 -1.48 4.96
N PRO A 56 0.16 -0.63 5.87
CA PRO A 56 -1.02 -0.97 6.66
C PRO A 56 -2.19 -1.30 5.74
N ARG A 57 -2.79 -2.46 5.94
CA ARG A 57 -3.81 -2.95 5.03
C ARG A 57 -5.07 -2.10 5.03
N ILE A 58 -5.57 -1.75 6.21
CA ILE A 58 -6.83 -1.01 6.29
C ILE A 58 -6.73 0.39 5.69
N PRO A 59 -5.73 1.21 6.02
CA PRO A 59 -5.59 2.51 5.37
C PRO A 59 -5.41 2.42 3.86
N PHE A 60 -4.70 1.38 3.40
CA PHE A 60 -4.50 1.19 1.97
C PHE A 60 -5.85 0.89 1.28
N LEU A 61 -6.67 0.07 1.90
CA LEU A 61 -7.99 -0.23 1.35
C LEU A 61 -8.88 1.01 1.34
N GLN A 62 -8.79 1.82 2.37
CA GLN A 62 -9.55 3.06 2.43
C GLN A 62 -9.14 4.00 1.30
N TYR A 63 -7.86 4.05 1.00
CA TYR A 63 -7.36 4.85 -0.10
C TYR A 63 -7.96 4.35 -1.42
N LEU A 64 -7.96 3.04 -1.63
CA LEU A 64 -8.47 2.47 -2.86
C LEU A 64 -9.97 2.71 -3.04
N GLU A 65 -10.69 2.77 -1.94
CA GLU A 65 -12.12 2.97 -1.99
C GLU A 65 -12.51 4.44 -2.05
N GLY A 66 -11.54 5.30 -2.22
CA GLY A 66 -11.81 6.72 -2.29
C GLY A 66 -12.05 7.34 -0.94
N GLY A 67 -11.60 6.68 0.11
CA GLY A 67 -11.81 7.16 1.44
C GLY A 67 -10.92 8.29 1.87
N ILE A 68 -10.16 8.82 0.97
CA ILE A 68 -9.34 9.85 1.25
C ILE A 68 -10.09 11.05 1.45
N ASN A 69 -9.87 11.76 2.45
CA ASN A 69 -10.55 12.83 2.60
C ASN A 69 -9.94 13.95 2.28
N TYR A 70 -10.42 14.68 1.61
CA TYR A 70 -9.93 15.76 1.20
C TYR A 70 -10.80 16.71 1.57
N ASP A 71 -11.06 17.07 2.16
CA ASP A 71 -11.84 17.96 2.34
C ASP A 71 -11.51 18.92 2.47
#